data_ff836e702d52757d3d2ee31534651375
#
_entry.id   ff836e702d52757d3d2ee31534651375
#
_cell.length_a   1.000
_cell.length_b   1.000
_cell.length_c   1.000
_cell.angle_alpha   90.00
_cell.angle_beta   90.00
_cell.angle_gamma   90.00
#
_symmetry.space_group_name_H-M   'P 1'
#
loop_
_entity.id
_entity.type
_entity.pdbx_description
1 polymer ?
#
loop_
_entity_poly.entity_id
_entity_poly.type
_entity_poly.pdbx_seq_one_letter_code
_entity_poly.pdbx_strand_id
1 'polypeptide(L)'
;MEPTFVSFTSAVPVWAAGREQEINLWLSFRTETKTSEKTVLRLTGSSAYIVKVDGTFIAFGPARAAHGFYRVDELDLTPYAKPDGSVVTVTVAGYNCNSYYHLDQPSFLCAELEEDGRITAATGKSGFLCREAAEHEQKVQRYSFQRTFCEVYRLTPSLAAWETEKEVSGVPLIETVPTEEKTFIARGCEYNVYDVVPAEKITSRVTFTVGDHAEEVRYGRHIVNIDENYKGFTLDEITTNSLLTARNLDILSVTQTDEIPKEEVVSAGNAVTYRMERDTTGQVVLDAVCEEDTELVVTFDEYEGEGGRIDFRRMGIVSSLIWRLKKGAYRLSTFEP
;
A
#
# COMPACT_ATOMS: atom_id res chain seq x y z
N MET A 1 -23.37 20.66 -1.00
CA MET A 1 -22.45 21.59 -0.29
C MET A 1 -21.41 22.01 -1.29
N GLU A 2 -21.16 23.29 -1.47
CA GLU A 2 -20.11 23.75 -2.37
C GLU A 2 -18.73 23.41 -1.77
N PRO A 3 -17.73 23.08 -2.61
CA PRO A 3 -16.39 22.76 -2.12
C PRO A 3 -15.73 24.02 -1.53
N THR A 4 -15.06 23.88 -0.40
CA THR A 4 -14.21 24.93 0.17
C THR A 4 -12.82 24.81 -0.47
N PHE A 5 -12.42 25.79 -1.26
CA PHE A 5 -11.09 25.85 -1.85
C PHE A 5 -10.05 26.17 -0.78
N VAL A 6 -8.90 25.52 -0.89
CA VAL A 6 -7.76 25.72 0.00
C VAL A 6 -6.46 25.83 -0.82
N SER A 7 -5.41 26.34 -0.21
CA SER A 7 -4.08 26.43 -0.82
C SER A 7 -3.00 26.02 0.17
N PHE A 8 -1.88 25.50 -0.33
CA PHE A 8 -0.67 25.33 0.46
C PHE A 8 0.04 26.66 0.63
N THR A 9 0.74 26.82 1.75
CA THR A 9 1.49 28.03 2.06
C THR A 9 2.79 28.09 1.25
N SER A 10 3.45 26.95 1.10
CA SER A 10 4.78 26.85 0.48
C SER A 10 4.90 25.69 -0.50
N ALA A 11 4.20 24.58 -0.26
CA ALA A 11 4.32 23.39 -1.06
C ALA A 11 3.74 23.57 -2.47
N VAL A 12 4.39 22.90 -3.43
CA VAL A 12 3.88 22.74 -4.79
C VAL A 12 3.80 21.24 -5.11
N PRO A 13 2.90 20.82 -6.03
CA PRO A 13 2.83 19.45 -6.50
C PRO A 13 4.17 19.05 -7.16
N VAL A 14 4.71 17.89 -6.77
CA VAL A 14 5.97 17.37 -7.33
C VAL A 14 5.86 15.88 -7.67
N TRP A 15 6.67 15.44 -8.63
CA TRP A 15 6.88 14.02 -8.95
C TRP A 15 8.27 13.80 -9.54
N ALA A 16 8.64 12.54 -9.81
CA ALA A 16 9.85 12.22 -10.55
C ALA A 16 9.75 12.73 -12.00
N ALA A 17 10.77 13.43 -12.48
CA ALA A 17 10.76 14.13 -13.77
C ALA A 17 10.38 13.22 -14.94
N GLY A 18 9.33 13.58 -15.67
CA GLY A 18 8.85 12.88 -16.87
C GLY A 18 8.20 11.52 -16.59
N ARG A 19 7.92 11.18 -15.33
CA ARG A 19 7.34 9.91 -14.92
C ARG A 19 5.92 10.05 -14.32
N GLU A 20 5.28 11.21 -14.48
CA GLU A 20 3.97 11.53 -13.89
C GLU A 20 2.85 10.65 -14.42
N GLN A 21 3.01 10.11 -15.63
CA GLN A 21 2.06 9.23 -16.32
C GLN A 21 2.45 7.74 -16.23
N GLU A 22 3.52 7.41 -15.54
CA GLU A 22 4.00 6.04 -15.46
C GLU A 22 3.08 5.20 -14.57
N ILE A 23 2.60 4.08 -15.11
CA ILE A 23 1.62 3.22 -14.46
C ILE A 23 2.26 2.53 -13.24
N ASN A 24 1.54 2.57 -12.11
CA ASN A 24 1.91 1.86 -10.88
C ASN A 24 3.32 2.19 -10.37
N LEU A 25 3.78 3.42 -10.59
CA LEU A 25 5.04 3.91 -10.02
C LEU A 25 4.79 4.41 -8.60
N TRP A 26 5.55 3.90 -7.63
CA TRP A 26 5.44 4.31 -6.24
C TRP A 26 6.67 5.08 -5.79
N LEU A 27 6.43 6.23 -5.17
CA LEU A 27 7.48 7.07 -4.57
C LEU A 27 7.27 7.17 -3.07
N SER A 28 8.36 7.12 -2.32
CA SER A 28 8.35 7.36 -0.88
C SER A 28 9.11 8.64 -0.55
N PHE A 29 8.40 9.57 0.04
CA PHE A 29 8.90 10.86 0.51
C PHE A 29 9.16 10.79 1.99
N ARG A 30 10.19 11.47 2.45
CA ARG A 30 10.61 11.49 3.84
C ARG A 30 10.99 12.88 4.29
N THR A 31 10.58 13.25 5.49
CA THR A 31 11.02 14.43 6.23
C THR A 31 11.20 14.09 7.71
N GLU A 32 11.66 15.05 8.49
CA GLU A 32 11.79 14.89 9.94
C GLU A 32 11.00 15.98 10.66
N THR A 33 10.50 15.63 11.84
CA THR A 33 9.84 16.56 12.75
C THR A 33 10.43 16.43 14.16
N LYS A 34 10.26 17.48 14.96
CA LYS A 34 10.62 17.48 16.38
C LYS A 34 9.41 17.85 17.22
N THR A 35 9.49 17.59 18.51
CA THR A 35 8.46 18.03 19.44
C THR A 35 8.25 19.54 19.35
N SER A 36 7.01 19.93 19.12
CA SER A 36 6.50 21.30 19.12
C SER A 36 5.17 21.35 19.86
N GLU A 37 4.63 22.54 20.11
CA GLU A 37 3.28 22.67 20.70
C GLU A 37 2.23 22.13 19.72
N LYS A 38 2.47 22.32 18.41
CA LYS A 38 1.59 21.83 17.35
C LYS A 38 2.38 21.47 16.10
N THR A 39 2.29 20.21 15.67
CA THR A 39 2.85 19.71 14.41
C THR A 39 1.71 19.25 13.50
N VAL A 40 1.61 19.82 12.30
CA VAL A 40 0.58 19.47 11.31
C VAL A 40 1.24 19.14 9.98
N LEU A 41 0.89 17.96 9.44
CA LEU A 41 1.20 17.61 8.06
C LEU A 41 -0.03 17.87 7.19
N ARG A 42 0.07 18.83 6.27
CA ARG A 42 -0.94 19.09 5.24
C ARG A 42 -0.49 18.44 3.96
N LEU A 43 -1.34 17.59 3.37
CA LEU A 43 -0.95 16.90 2.16
C LEU A 43 -2.14 16.48 1.29
N THR A 44 -1.83 16.28 0.02
CA THR A 44 -2.66 15.52 -0.93
C THR A 44 -1.77 14.92 -2.01
N GLY A 45 -2.27 13.92 -2.70
CA GLY A 45 -1.51 13.25 -3.78
C GLY A 45 -2.41 12.42 -4.70
N SER A 46 -1.85 11.95 -5.76
CA SER A 46 -2.51 11.06 -6.72
C SER A 46 -1.61 9.83 -6.96
N SER A 47 -2.16 8.60 -6.84
CA SER A 47 -3.58 8.24 -6.66
C SER A 47 -3.97 8.07 -5.20
N ALA A 48 -3.11 7.43 -4.40
CA ALA A 48 -3.31 7.15 -2.98
C ALA A 48 -1.98 7.26 -2.22
N TYR A 49 -2.05 7.48 -0.91
CA TYR A 49 -0.85 7.52 -0.06
C TYR A 49 -1.08 6.92 1.32
N ILE A 50 0.02 6.47 1.92
CA ILE A 50 0.12 6.15 3.34
C ILE A 50 1.08 7.15 4.00
N VAL A 51 0.69 7.61 5.19
CA VAL A 51 1.54 8.39 6.09
C VAL A 51 1.95 7.53 7.27
N LYS A 52 3.26 7.53 7.59
CA LYS A 52 3.80 6.89 8.79
C LYS A 52 4.69 7.86 9.56
N VAL A 53 4.77 7.69 10.87
CA VAL A 53 5.74 8.35 11.76
C VAL A 53 6.53 7.27 12.49
N ASP A 54 7.84 7.29 12.35
CA ASP A 54 8.76 6.25 12.87
C ASP A 54 8.26 4.82 12.56
N GLY A 55 7.83 4.58 11.32
CA GLY A 55 7.26 3.32 10.85
C GLY A 55 5.83 3.02 11.32
N THR A 56 5.28 3.83 12.24
CA THR A 56 3.91 3.67 12.72
C THR A 56 2.92 4.27 11.72
N PHE A 57 1.93 3.49 11.29
CA PHE A 57 0.86 3.94 10.40
C PHE A 57 0.02 5.04 11.06
N ILE A 58 -0.22 6.13 10.33
CA ILE A 58 -1.01 7.28 10.77
C ILE A 58 -2.29 7.42 9.95
N ALA A 59 -2.18 7.40 8.63
CA ALA A 59 -3.32 7.65 7.76
C ALA A 59 -3.13 7.02 6.37
N PHE A 60 -4.25 6.73 5.74
CA PHE A 60 -4.40 6.43 4.30
C PHE A 60 -5.25 7.53 3.66
N GLY A 61 -4.85 8.01 2.50
CA GLY A 61 -5.52 9.08 1.78
C GLY A 61 -5.16 9.15 0.31
N PRO A 62 -5.63 10.20 -0.39
CA PRO A 62 -6.59 11.21 0.06
C PRO A 62 -8.03 10.69 0.09
N ALA A 63 -8.95 11.44 0.70
CA ALA A 63 -10.36 11.20 0.49
C ALA A 63 -10.74 11.47 -0.97
N ARG A 64 -11.69 10.69 -1.52
CA ARG A 64 -12.11 10.80 -2.92
C ARG A 64 -12.68 12.18 -3.26
N ALA A 65 -12.34 12.67 -4.45
CA ALA A 65 -12.88 13.92 -5.00
C ALA A 65 -13.34 13.70 -6.45
N ALA A 66 -14.03 14.70 -7.02
CA ALA A 66 -14.33 14.72 -8.43
C ALA A 66 -13.04 14.91 -9.25
N HIS A 67 -13.06 14.51 -10.51
CA HIS A 67 -11.93 14.68 -11.43
C HIS A 67 -11.46 16.15 -11.47
N GLY A 68 -10.16 16.36 -11.37
CA GLY A 68 -9.53 17.69 -11.35
C GLY A 68 -9.54 18.39 -9.99
N PHE A 69 -10.16 17.80 -8.96
CA PHE A 69 -10.13 18.31 -7.60
C PHE A 69 -9.39 17.34 -6.67
N TYR A 70 -8.64 17.87 -5.72
CA TYR A 70 -7.85 17.08 -4.78
C TYR A 70 -8.14 17.53 -3.35
N ARG A 71 -8.61 16.61 -2.51
CA ARG A 71 -8.87 16.87 -1.09
C ARG A 71 -7.58 16.91 -0.31
N VAL A 72 -7.40 17.98 0.46
CA VAL A 72 -6.23 18.15 1.33
C VAL A 72 -6.53 17.58 2.70
N ASP A 73 -5.68 16.68 3.16
CA ASP A 73 -5.67 16.17 4.52
C ASP A 73 -4.81 17.07 5.41
N GLU A 74 -5.26 17.25 6.65
CA GLU A 74 -4.54 17.95 7.71
C GLU A 74 -4.40 17.00 8.90
N LEU A 75 -3.21 16.41 9.03
CA LEU A 75 -2.94 15.39 10.04
C LEU A 75 -2.20 16.01 11.22
N ASP A 76 -2.77 15.91 12.41
CA ASP A 76 -2.08 16.30 13.64
C ASP A 76 -1.04 15.23 14.01
N LEU A 77 0.23 15.56 13.83
CA LEU A 77 1.36 14.70 14.18
C LEU A 77 1.95 15.01 15.55
N THR A 78 1.41 15.98 16.30
CA THR A 78 1.89 16.37 17.63
C THR A 78 2.06 15.20 18.58
N PRO A 79 1.11 14.22 18.66
CA PRO A 79 1.25 13.08 19.56
C PRO A 79 2.39 12.12 19.21
N TYR A 80 2.92 12.20 17.99
CA TYR A 80 3.94 11.27 17.46
C TYR A 80 5.35 11.90 17.42
N ALA A 81 5.44 13.22 17.52
CA ALA A 81 6.70 13.95 17.44
C ALA A 81 7.52 13.78 18.74
N LYS A 82 8.77 13.30 18.62
CA LYS A 82 9.69 13.08 19.74
C LYS A 82 10.70 14.22 19.91
N PRO A 83 11.18 14.48 21.15
CA PRO A 83 12.15 15.56 21.40
C PRO A 83 13.45 15.42 20.61
N ASP A 84 13.88 14.20 20.40
CA ASP A 84 15.10 13.88 19.64
C ASP A 84 14.85 13.77 18.13
N GLY A 85 13.59 13.96 17.69
CA GLY A 85 13.12 13.93 16.31
C GLY A 85 12.38 12.64 15.97
N SER A 86 11.46 12.73 15.02
CA SER A 86 10.74 11.63 14.43
C SER A 86 10.81 11.69 12.90
N VAL A 87 10.83 10.53 12.28
CA VAL A 87 10.82 10.39 10.82
C VAL A 87 9.38 10.34 10.33
N VAL A 88 9.02 11.25 9.44
CA VAL A 88 7.71 11.26 8.77
C VAL A 88 7.90 10.78 7.34
N THR A 89 7.18 9.72 6.95
CA THR A 89 7.19 9.22 5.58
C THR A 89 5.82 9.29 4.94
N VAL A 90 5.80 9.59 3.65
CA VAL A 90 4.61 9.57 2.80
C VAL A 90 4.94 8.71 1.58
N THR A 91 4.37 7.52 1.52
CA THR A 91 4.49 6.66 0.33
C THR A 91 3.27 6.86 -0.54
N VAL A 92 3.49 7.24 -1.79
CA VAL A 92 2.44 7.54 -2.77
C VAL A 92 2.44 6.47 -3.85
N ALA A 93 1.30 5.84 -4.06
CA ALA A 93 1.05 4.94 -5.18
C ALA A 93 0.51 5.75 -6.37
N GLY A 94 1.33 5.94 -7.39
CA GLY A 94 0.95 6.56 -8.65
C GLY A 94 0.38 5.52 -9.61
N TYR A 95 -0.90 5.20 -9.50
CA TYR A 95 -1.50 4.14 -10.32
C TYR A 95 -1.66 4.51 -11.78
N ASN A 96 -2.00 5.76 -12.09
CA ASN A 96 -2.25 6.25 -13.44
C ASN A 96 -3.16 5.31 -14.28
N CYS A 97 -4.21 4.83 -13.65
CA CYS A 97 -5.24 4.02 -14.31
C CYS A 97 -6.59 4.21 -13.62
N ASN A 98 -7.65 4.03 -14.40
CA ASN A 98 -9.00 4.04 -13.85
C ASN A 98 -9.32 2.75 -13.10
N SER A 99 -10.10 2.90 -12.04
CA SER A 99 -10.80 1.85 -11.33
C SER A 99 -12.15 2.39 -10.84
N TYR A 100 -12.87 1.67 -10.01
CA TYR A 100 -14.13 2.20 -9.47
C TYR A 100 -13.94 3.35 -8.49
N TYR A 101 -12.73 3.57 -8.00
CA TYR A 101 -12.45 4.61 -7.00
C TYR A 101 -11.16 5.39 -7.24
N HIS A 102 -10.38 5.04 -8.26
CA HIS A 102 -9.26 5.86 -8.74
C HIS A 102 -9.52 6.36 -10.15
N LEU A 103 -8.99 7.52 -10.45
CA LEU A 103 -9.02 8.13 -11.77
C LEU A 103 -7.64 8.09 -12.40
N ASP A 104 -7.59 7.86 -13.70
CA ASP A 104 -6.38 8.04 -14.51
C ASP A 104 -6.03 9.52 -14.59
N GLN A 105 -5.04 9.90 -13.83
CA GLN A 105 -4.55 11.28 -13.76
C GLN A 105 -3.09 11.30 -13.28
N PRO A 106 -2.30 12.31 -13.70
CA PRO A 106 -0.89 12.40 -13.38
C PRO A 106 -0.60 12.27 -11.89
N SER A 107 0.42 11.49 -11.56
CA SER A 107 0.88 11.31 -10.18
C SER A 107 1.54 12.57 -9.64
N PHE A 108 1.33 12.84 -8.38
CA PHE A 108 2.03 13.90 -7.64
C PHE A 108 1.89 13.71 -6.13
N LEU A 109 2.77 14.37 -5.38
CA LEU A 109 2.58 14.70 -3.97
C LEU A 109 2.68 16.21 -3.80
N CYS A 110 1.75 16.80 -3.05
CA CYS A 110 1.85 18.15 -2.51
C CYS A 110 1.73 18.05 -0.99
N ALA A 111 2.81 18.37 -0.27
CA ALA A 111 2.87 18.22 1.18
C ALA A 111 3.71 19.31 1.82
N GLU A 112 3.24 19.83 2.97
CA GLU A 112 4.00 20.72 3.83
C GLU A 112 3.82 20.35 5.30
N LEU A 113 4.93 20.41 6.03
CA LEU A 113 4.99 20.19 7.46
C LEU A 113 5.07 21.54 8.16
N GLU A 114 4.14 21.78 9.06
CA GLU A 114 4.06 22.97 9.88
C GLU A 114 4.35 22.63 11.34
N GLU A 115 5.28 23.36 11.96
CA GLU A 115 5.61 23.27 13.38
C GLU A 115 5.43 24.67 13.99
N ASP A 116 4.53 24.80 14.96
CA ASP A 116 4.21 26.06 15.68
C ASP A 116 3.97 27.26 14.72
N GLY A 117 3.19 27.02 13.66
CA GLY A 117 2.82 28.03 12.68
C GLY A 117 3.92 28.36 11.65
N ARG A 118 4.99 27.56 11.58
CA ARG A 118 6.07 27.73 10.59
C ARG A 118 6.18 26.50 9.71
N ILE A 119 6.27 26.70 8.42
CA ILE A 119 6.57 25.60 7.48
C ILE A 119 8.05 25.23 7.60
N THR A 120 8.31 24.00 8.05
CA THR A 120 9.66 23.44 8.24
C THR A 120 10.09 22.55 7.09
N ALA A 121 9.12 21.94 6.37
CA ALA A 121 9.38 21.20 5.14
C ALA A 121 8.23 21.39 4.13
N ALA A 122 8.56 21.47 2.84
CA ALA A 122 7.57 21.59 1.78
C ALA A 122 8.06 20.94 0.47
N THR A 123 7.18 20.22 -0.22
CA THR A 123 7.47 19.68 -1.56
C THR A 123 7.76 20.81 -2.56
N GLY A 124 8.74 20.59 -3.44
CA GLY A 124 9.21 21.62 -4.40
C GLY A 124 10.04 22.74 -3.78
N LYS A 125 10.36 22.65 -2.49
CA LYS A 125 11.23 23.59 -1.77
C LYS A 125 12.35 22.82 -1.09
N SER A 126 12.25 22.58 0.20
CA SER A 126 13.26 21.89 1.00
C SER A 126 12.60 21.01 2.07
N GLY A 127 13.38 20.12 2.65
CA GLY A 127 12.98 19.31 3.81
C GLY A 127 12.41 17.93 3.46
N PHE A 128 12.00 17.68 2.22
CA PHE A 128 11.62 16.34 1.78
C PHE A 128 12.72 15.69 0.94
N LEU A 129 13.08 14.46 1.31
CA LEU A 129 13.84 13.53 0.47
C LEU A 129 12.84 12.60 -0.24
N CYS A 130 13.22 12.11 -1.43
CA CYS A 130 12.40 11.19 -2.19
C CYS A 130 13.22 10.01 -2.71
N ARG A 131 12.63 8.81 -2.68
CA ARG A 131 13.15 7.60 -3.34
C ARG A 131 12.03 6.88 -4.08
N GLU A 132 12.40 6.02 -5.00
CA GLU A 132 11.45 5.01 -5.52
C GLU A 132 11.21 3.94 -4.45
N ALA A 133 9.98 3.53 -4.27
CA ALA A 133 9.61 2.41 -3.41
C ALA A 133 9.86 1.09 -4.17
N ALA A 134 11.12 0.83 -4.51
CA ALA A 134 11.55 -0.29 -5.37
C ALA A 134 11.32 -1.67 -4.72
N GLU A 135 11.00 -1.71 -3.45
CA GLU A 135 10.50 -2.89 -2.75
C GLU A 135 9.12 -3.33 -3.25
N HIS A 136 8.31 -2.43 -3.77
CA HIS A 136 7.07 -2.74 -4.47
C HIS A 136 7.36 -3.09 -5.93
N GLU A 137 6.86 -4.22 -6.39
CA GLU A 137 7.01 -4.65 -7.78
C GLU A 137 5.99 -3.95 -8.67
N GLN A 138 6.48 -3.14 -9.61
CA GLN A 138 5.63 -2.29 -10.43
C GLN A 138 4.79 -3.07 -11.44
N LYS A 139 5.43 -4.03 -12.14
CA LYS A 139 4.80 -4.76 -13.27
C LYS A 139 4.09 -6.02 -12.80
N VAL A 140 2.91 -5.83 -12.26
CA VAL A 140 2.02 -6.88 -11.75
C VAL A 140 0.64 -6.80 -12.41
N GLN A 141 -0.15 -7.86 -12.32
CA GLN A 141 -1.51 -7.81 -12.86
C GLN A 141 -2.42 -6.91 -12.01
N ARG A 142 -3.53 -6.50 -12.58
CA ARG A 142 -4.59 -5.83 -11.83
C ARG A 142 -5.30 -6.83 -10.91
N TYR A 143 -5.90 -6.32 -9.83
CA TYR A 143 -6.90 -7.09 -9.07
C TYR A 143 -8.14 -7.38 -9.91
N SER A 144 -8.63 -6.35 -10.59
CA SER A 144 -9.77 -6.36 -11.49
C SER A 144 -9.92 -4.97 -12.11
N PHE A 145 -10.99 -4.73 -12.88
CA PHE A 145 -11.34 -3.37 -13.28
C PHE A 145 -11.89 -2.52 -12.12
N GLN A 146 -12.29 -3.13 -11.02
CA GLN A 146 -12.80 -2.42 -9.82
C GLN A 146 -11.67 -1.84 -8.99
N ARG A 147 -10.55 -2.56 -8.89
CA ARG A 147 -9.35 -2.15 -8.14
C ARG A 147 -8.16 -2.03 -9.08
N THR A 148 -7.11 -1.40 -8.60
CA THR A 148 -5.89 -1.17 -9.37
C THR A 148 -5.03 -2.44 -9.46
N PHE A 149 -3.85 -2.45 -8.91
CA PHE A 149 -2.86 -3.51 -9.07
C PHE A 149 -2.78 -4.40 -7.83
N CYS A 150 -2.48 -5.68 -8.02
CA CYS A 150 -2.10 -6.56 -6.92
C CYS A 150 -0.79 -6.07 -6.29
N GLU A 151 -0.64 -6.32 -5.00
CA GLU A 151 0.55 -5.92 -4.27
C GLU A 151 1.56 -7.06 -4.25
N VAL A 152 2.78 -6.79 -4.71
CA VAL A 152 3.91 -7.72 -4.64
C VAL A 152 5.11 -6.97 -4.10
N TYR A 153 5.71 -7.48 -3.04
CA TYR A 153 6.83 -6.83 -2.36
C TYR A 153 8.05 -7.73 -2.28
N ARG A 154 9.23 -7.10 -2.33
CA ARG A 154 10.54 -7.70 -2.03
C ARG A 154 11.13 -6.99 -0.82
N LEU A 155 11.00 -7.57 0.35
CA LEU A 155 11.33 -6.91 1.61
C LEU A 155 12.61 -7.49 2.24
N THR A 156 13.38 -6.56 2.80
CA THR A 156 14.51 -6.87 3.67
C THR A 156 14.33 -6.13 5.00
N PRO A 157 14.83 -6.63 6.13
CA PRO A 157 14.71 -5.92 7.41
C PRO A 157 15.29 -4.50 7.37
N SER A 158 16.31 -4.26 6.53
CA SER A 158 16.97 -2.95 6.40
C SER A 158 16.09 -1.87 5.75
N LEU A 159 15.03 -2.24 5.05
CA LEU A 159 14.10 -1.25 4.46
C LEU A 159 13.38 -0.43 5.52
N ALA A 160 13.19 -0.97 6.72
CA ALA A 160 12.60 -0.25 7.85
C ALA A 160 13.40 1.00 8.22
N ALA A 161 14.71 1.03 7.98
CA ALA A 161 15.58 2.18 8.26
C ALA A 161 15.11 3.47 7.57
N TRP A 162 14.56 3.39 6.36
CA TRP A 162 13.99 4.55 5.66
C TRP A 162 12.87 5.22 6.46
N GLU A 163 12.09 4.44 7.19
CA GLU A 163 10.93 4.92 7.96
C GLU A 163 11.27 5.23 9.42
N THR A 164 12.41 4.75 9.95
CA THR A 164 12.69 4.79 11.40
C THR A 164 14.02 5.45 11.78
N GLU A 165 15.03 5.42 10.90
CA GLU A 165 16.35 5.95 11.23
C GLU A 165 16.51 7.39 10.71
N LYS A 166 17.10 8.27 11.51
CA LYS A 166 17.32 9.69 11.15
C LYS A 166 18.32 9.84 10.01
N GLU A 167 19.42 9.09 10.08
CA GLU A 167 20.44 9.09 9.03
C GLU A 167 20.19 7.97 8.04
N VAL A 168 20.04 8.32 6.78
CA VAL A 168 19.86 7.35 5.70
C VAL A 168 21.07 7.39 4.79
N SER A 169 21.79 6.28 4.70
CA SER A 169 22.93 6.12 3.80
C SER A 169 22.67 5.01 2.78
N GLY A 170 23.23 5.16 1.58
CA GLY A 170 23.16 4.12 0.55
C GLY A 170 21.81 3.95 -0.14
N VAL A 171 20.82 4.81 0.15
CA VAL A 171 19.52 4.82 -0.53
C VAL A 171 19.60 5.72 -1.76
N PRO A 172 19.30 5.20 -2.96
CA PRO A 172 19.22 6.04 -4.16
C PRO A 172 18.08 7.05 -4.03
N LEU A 173 18.42 8.32 -3.96
CA LEU A 173 17.44 9.40 -3.93
C LEU A 173 17.07 9.82 -5.36
N ILE A 174 15.81 10.25 -5.50
CA ILE A 174 15.27 10.80 -6.75
C ILE A 174 15.08 12.30 -6.58
N GLU A 175 15.52 13.07 -7.57
CA GLU A 175 15.16 14.47 -7.69
C GLU A 175 13.69 14.58 -8.15
N THR A 176 12.91 15.37 -7.44
CA THR A 176 11.53 15.66 -7.80
C THR A 176 11.44 17.04 -8.42
N VAL A 177 10.57 17.18 -9.42
CA VAL A 177 10.30 18.46 -10.10
C VAL A 177 8.84 18.86 -9.91
N PRO A 178 8.55 20.18 -9.93
CA PRO A 178 7.16 20.64 -9.94
C PRO A 178 6.37 20.06 -11.10
N THR A 179 5.14 19.62 -10.82
CA THR A 179 4.16 19.20 -11.82
C THR A 179 3.16 20.34 -12.09
N GLU A 180 2.15 20.08 -12.89
CA GLU A 180 1.09 21.06 -13.15
C GLU A 180 0.39 21.52 -11.88
N GLU A 181 -0.11 22.75 -11.88
CA GLU A 181 -0.97 23.27 -10.81
C GLU A 181 -2.22 22.43 -10.64
N LYS A 182 -2.65 22.25 -9.40
CA LYS A 182 -3.81 21.44 -9.03
C LYS A 182 -4.84 22.29 -8.29
N THR A 183 -6.11 21.88 -8.40
CA THR A 183 -7.20 22.54 -7.66
C THR A 183 -7.43 21.81 -6.35
N PHE A 184 -7.10 22.45 -5.25
CA PHE A 184 -7.20 21.88 -3.91
C PHE A 184 -8.49 22.31 -3.22
N ILE A 185 -9.12 21.35 -2.55
CA ILE A 185 -10.32 21.57 -1.73
C ILE A 185 -10.09 20.97 -0.32
N ALA A 186 -10.75 21.55 0.66
CA ALA A 186 -10.72 20.99 2.01
C ALA A 186 -11.23 19.53 2.00
N ARG A 187 -10.74 18.72 2.94
CA ARG A 187 -11.16 17.33 3.04
C ARG A 187 -12.69 17.17 3.07
N GLY A 188 -13.40 17.95 3.90
CA GLY A 188 -14.86 18.04 3.92
C GLY A 188 -15.60 16.75 4.28
N CYS A 189 -14.90 15.76 4.81
CA CYS A 189 -15.44 14.51 5.35
C CYS A 189 -14.56 14.04 6.51
N GLU A 190 -15.12 13.18 7.36
CA GLU A 190 -14.40 12.62 8.50
C GLU A 190 -13.22 11.74 8.04
N TYR A 191 -12.22 11.62 8.92
CA TYR A 191 -11.13 10.67 8.75
C TYR A 191 -11.60 9.26 9.06
N ASN A 192 -11.01 8.29 8.38
CA ASN A 192 -11.23 6.89 8.70
C ASN A 192 -10.68 6.60 10.11
N VAL A 193 -11.36 5.68 10.80
CA VAL A 193 -10.88 5.12 12.07
C VAL A 193 -10.13 3.82 11.74
N TYR A 194 -8.94 3.67 12.30
CA TYR A 194 -8.07 2.53 12.03
C TYR A 194 -7.87 1.70 13.30
N ASP A 195 -8.90 0.91 13.64
CA ASP A 195 -8.82 -0.02 14.76
C ASP A 195 -8.14 -1.33 14.33
N VAL A 196 -7.37 -1.91 15.23
CA VAL A 196 -6.82 -3.26 15.02
C VAL A 196 -7.91 -4.28 15.32
N VAL A 197 -8.32 -5.03 14.30
CA VAL A 197 -9.28 -6.13 14.43
C VAL A 197 -8.50 -7.44 14.35
N PRO A 198 -8.34 -8.19 15.43
CA PRO A 198 -7.66 -9.48 15.42
C PRO A 198 -8.49 -10.54 14.71
N ALA A 199 -7.84 -11.58 14.20
CA ALA A 199 -8.53 -12.77 13.74
C ALA A 199 -9.31 -13.42 14.90
N GLU A 200 -10.53 -13.88 14.61
CA GLU A 200 -11.37 -14.57 15.58
C GLU A 200 -10.90 -16.01 15.80
N LYS A 201 -10.61 -16.71 14.71
CA LYS A 201 -10.20 -18.11 14.73
C LYS A 201 -9.44 -18.54 13.48
N ILE A 202 -8.78 -19.68 13.55
CA ILE A 202 -8.31 -20.42 12.39
C ILE A 202 -9.46 -21.32 11.92
N THR A 203 -9.75 -21.33 10.62
CA THR A 203 -10.81 -22.19 10.04
C THR A 203 -10.23 -23.42 9.36
N SER A 204 -9.03 -23.32 8.81
CA SER A 204 -8.35 -24.47 8.21
C SER A 204 -6.83 -24.37 8.25
N ARG A 205 -6.19 -25.53 8.28
CA ARG A 205 -4.78 -25.76 7.98
C ARG A 205 -4.70 -26.59 6.73
N VAL A 206 -3.83 -26.18 5.82
CA VAL A 206 -3.73 -26.79 4.50
C VAL A 206 -2.29 -27.22 4.25
N THR A 207 -2.12 -28.41 3.69
CA THR A 207 -0.85 -28.84 3.11
C THR A 207 -0.98 -28.81 1.58
N PHE A 208 0.02 -28.28 0.90
CA PHE A 208 0.02 -28.16 -0.55
C PHE A 208 1.39 -28.45 -1.17
N THR A 209 1.40 -28.69 -2.48
CA THR A 209 2.59 -28.68 -3.32
C THR A 209 2.45 -27.63 -4.40
N VAL A 210 3.57 -27.19 -4.94
CA VAL A 210 3.56 -26.28 -6.10
C VAL A 210 3.51 -27.12 -7.37
N GLY A 211 2.43 -27.00 -8.13
CA GLY A 211 2.24 -27.59 -9.44
C GLY A 211 2.60 -26.64 -10.58
N ASP A 212 2.17 -26.98 -11.77
CA ASP A 212 2.25 -26.13 -12.96
C ASP A 212 0.88 -26.08 -13.65
N HIS A 213 0.14 -25.03 -13.37
CA HIS A 213 -1.18 -24.78 -13.93
C HIS A 213 -1.20 -23.60 -14.91
N ALA A 214 -0.06 -23.25 -15.47
CA ALA A 214 0.07 -22.09 -16.35
C ALA A 214 -0.91 -22.12 -17.55
N GLU A 215 -1.14 -23.29 -18.13
CA GLU A 215 -2.08 -23.48 -19.25
C GLU A 215 -3.55 -23.36 -18.82
N GLU A 216 -3.86 -23.62 -17.55
CA GLU A 216 -5.22 -23.54 -17.01
C GLU A 216 -5.63 -22.11 -16.65
N VAL A 217 -4.65 -21.22 -16.49
CA VAL A 217 -4.89 -19.83 -16.14
C VAL A 217 -5.35 -19.06 -17.37
N ARG A 218 -6.67 -18.96 -17.52
CA ARG A 218 -7.26 -18.04 -18.48
C ARG A 218 -7.32 -16.65 -17.84
N TYR A 219 -6.51 -15.76 -18.38
CA TYR A 219 -6.54 -14.36 -17.96
C TYR A 219 -7.80 -13.69 -18.47
N GLY A 220 -8.68 -13.35 -17.56
CA GLY A 220 -9.75 -12.41 -17.89
C GLY A 220 -9.15 -11.06 -18.28
N ARG A 221 -9.73 -10.39 -19.28
CA ARG A 221 -9.28 -9.06 -19.72
C ARG A 221 -9.16 -8.03 -18.59
N HIS A 222 -9.80 -8.28 -17.47
CA HIS A 222 -9.86 -7.37 -16.32
C HIS A 222 -8.62 -7.40 -15.41
N ILE A 223 -7.69 -8.35 -15.62
CA ILE A 223 -6.45 -8.45 -14.82
C ILE A 223 -5.19 -7.98 -15.57
N VAL A 224 -5.30 -7.75 -16.85
CA VAL A 224 -4.25 -7.19 -17.70
C VAL A 224 -4.68 -5.85 -18.25
N ASN A 225 -3.92 -5.29 -19.18
CA ASN A 225 -4.35 -4.09 -19.90
C ASN A 225 -5.67 -4.36 -20.63
N ILE A 226 -6.71 -3.61 -20.23
CA ILE A 226 -8.06 -3.76 -20.78
C ILE A 226 -8.23 -2.92 -22.03
N ASP A 227 -7.98 -1.61 -21.89
CA ASP A 227 -8.02 -0.60 -22.94
C ASP A 227 -7.34 0.71 -22.42
N GLU A 228 -7.41 1.77 -23.18
CA GLU A 228 -6.86 3.08 -22.82
C GLU A 228 -7.48 3.72 -21.55
N ASN A 229 -8.69 3.31 -21.18
CA ASN A 229 -9.38 3.84 -19.99
C ASN A 229 -9.02 3.00 -18.74
N TYR A 230 -8.79 1.69 -18.93
CA TYR A 230 -8.46 0.77 -17.84
C TYR A 230 -7.07 0.15 -18.10
N LYS A 231 -6.06 1.00 -18.03
CA LYS A 231 -4.67 0.64 -18.28
C LYS A 231 -4.18 -0.45 -17.32
N GLY A 232 -3.24 -1.23 -17.80
CA GLY A 232 -2.55 -2.26 -17.06
C GLY A 232 -1.33 -2.71 -17.85
N PHE A 233 -0.62 -3.69 -17.34
CA PHE A 233 0.50 -4.31 -18.04
C PHE A 233 0.01 -5.47 -18.92
N THR A 234 0.67 -5.72 -20.03
CA THR A 234 0.42 -6.90 -20.85
C THR A 234 1.02 -8.15 -20.17
N LEU A 235 0.62 -9.35 -20.61
CA LEU A 235 1.11 -10.59 -19.98
C LEU A 235 2.62 -10.77 -20.05
N ASP A 236 3.23 -10.31 -21.13
CA ASP A 236 4.68 -10.36 -21.36
C ASP A 236 5.46 -9.28 -20.58
N GLU A 237 4.78 -8.21 -20.13
CA GLU A 237 5.37 -7.21 -19.25
C GLU A 237 5.28 -7.57 -17.77
N ILE A 238 4.29 -8.38 -17.38
CA ILE A 238 4.07 -8.76 -15.98
C ILE A 238 5.23 -9.62 -15.49
N THR A 239 5.96 -9.11 -14.51
CA THR A 239 7.13 -9.80 -13.92
C THR A 239 6.73 -10.75 -12.80
N THR A 240 5.62 -10.48 -12.10
CA THR A 240 5.04 -11.39 -11.11
C THR A 240 3.53 -11.42 -11.26
N ASN A 241 3.02 -12.64 -11.38
CA ASN A 241 1.59 -12.91 -11.50
C ASN A 241 1.09 -13.63 -10.24
N SER A 242 0.47 -12.89 -9.32
CA SER A 242 -0.02 -13.45 -8.06
C SER A 242 -1.18 -14.42 -8.26
N LEU A 243 -1.99 -14.24 -9.32
CA LEU A 243 -3.02 -15.20 -9.69
C LEU A 243 -2.40 -16.55 -10.06
N LEU A 244 -1.40 -16.54 -10.94
CA LEU A 244 -0.71 -17.76 -11.35
C LEU A 244 -0.02 -18.43 -10.16
N THR A 245 0.70 -17.64 -9.33
CA THR A 245 1.36 -18.15 -8.13
C THR A 245 0.38 -18.84 -7.19
N ALA A 246 -0.75 -18.21 -6.87
CA ALA A 246 -1.77 -18.79 -6.00
C ALA A 246 -2.52 -20.00 -6.65
N ARG A 247 -2.63 -20.03 -7.98
CA ARG A 247 -3.26 -21.14 -8.72
C ARG A 247 -2.39 -22.38 -8.83
N ASN A 248 -1.07 -22.21 -8.77
CA ASN A 248 -0.12 -23.32 -8.85
C ASN A 248 -0.01 -24.12 -7.54
N LEU A 249 -0.88 -23.87 -6.56
CA LEU A 249 -0.89 -24.59 -5.28
C LEU A 249 -1.86 -25.77 -5.34
N ASP A 250 -1.33 -26.98 -5.44
CA ASP A 250 -2.08 -28.23 -5.38
C ASP A 250 -2.35 -28.63 -3.93
N ILE A 251 -3.61 -28.60 -3.53
CA ILE A 251 -4.02 -28.92 -2.16
C ILE A 251 -3.96 -30.44 -1.93
N LEU A 252 -3.14 -30.85 -0.98
CA LEU A 252 -2.97 -32.26 -0.59
C LEU A 252 -3.89 -32.66 0.57
N SER A 253 -4.04 -31.79 1.55
CA SER A 253 -4.90 -32.05 2.70
C SER A 253 -5.45 -30.76 3.29
N VAL A 254 -6.63 -30.86 3.92
CA VAL A 254 -7.27 -29.78 4.67
C VAL A 254 -7.71 -30.30 6.01
N THR A 255 -7.34 -29.64 7.09
CA THR A 255 -7.79 -29.92 8.45
C THR A 255 -8.50 -28.70 9.01
N GLN A 256 -9.74 -28.86 9.46
CA GLN A 256 -10.47 -27.80 10.13
C GLN A 256 -10.05 -27.67 11.60
N THR A 257 -10.00 -26.45 12.11
CA THR A 257 -9.67 -26.14 13.52
C THR A 257 -10.25 -24.78 13.86
N ASP A 258 -10.53 -24.55 15.14
CA ASP A 258 -11.04 -23.25 15.62
C ASP A 258 -10.04 -22.53 16.54
N GLU A 259 -8.89 -23.15 16.84
CA GLU A 259 -7.92 -22.61 17.80
C GLU A 259 -6.88 -21.74 17.12
N ILE A 260 -6.65 -20.55 17.67
CA ILE A 260 -5.50 -19.69 17.37
C ILE A 260 -4.44 -19.92 18.45
N PRO A 261 -3.29 -20.52 18.13
CA PRO A 261 -2.19 -20.62 19.07
C PRO A 261 -1.57 -19.23 19.32
N LYS A 262 -0.86 -19.10 20.43
CA LYS A 262 -0.14 -17.85 20.73
C LYS A 262 0.88 -17.49 19.66
N GLU A 263 1.51 -18.49 19.07
CA GLU A 263 2.41 -18.37 17.94
C GLU A 263 2.06 -19.45 16.94
N GLU A 264 1.93 -19.08 15.68
CA GLU A 264 1.68 -19.99 14.58
C GLU A 264 2.97 -20.20 13.78
N VAL A 265 3.38 -21.45 13.64
CA VAL A 265 4.52 -21.81 12.78
C VAL A 265 3.99 -22.38 11.47
N VAL A 266 4.25 -21.67 10.38
CA VAL A 266 3.85 -22.08 9.03
C VAL A 266 5.10 -22.48 8.25
N SER A 267 5.29 -23.77 8.05
CA SER A 267 6.40 -24.30 7.25
C SER A 267 6.08 -24.22 5.75
N ALA A 268 7.10 -24.29 4.90
CA ALA A 268 6.93 -24.37 3.46
C ALA A 268 5.97 -25.52 3.08
N GLY A 269 5.09 -25.28 2.10
CA GLY A 269 4.07 -26.24 1.71
C GLY A 269 2.86 -26.31 2.65
N ASN A 270 2.73 -25.38 3.60
CA ASN A 270 1.56 -25.27 4.47
C ASN A 270 0.95 -23.88 4.39
N ALA A 271 -0.37 -23.84 4.61
CA ALA A 271 -1.12 -22.59 4.70
C ALA A 271 -2.10 -22.63 5.87
N VAL A 272 -2.49 -21.47 6.36
CA VAL A 272 -3.45 -21.29 7.44
C VAL A 272 -4.50 -20.27 7.01
N THR A 273 -5.76 -20.60 7.19
CA THR A 273 -6.87 -19.68 6.94
C THR A 273 -7.37 -19.10 8.24
N TYR A 274 -7.33 -17.79 8.35
CA TYR A 274 -7.86 -17.02 9.47
C TYR A 274 -9.22 -16.44 9.11
N ARG A 275 -10.13 -16.45 10.06
CA ARG A 275 -11.43 -15.79 9.96
C ARG A 275 -11.48 -14.59 10.88
N MET A 276 -12.03 -13.50 10.37
CA MET A 276 -12.36 -12.30 11.17
C MET A 276 -13.77 -12.45 11.74
N GLU A 277 -14.06 -11.80 12.87
CA GLU A 277 -15.37 -11.85 13.51
C GLU A 277 -16.50 -11.36 12.59
N ARG A 278 -16.18 -10.40 11.74
CA ARG A 278 -17.10 -9.77 10.80
C ARG A 278 -16.40 -9.41 9.50
N ASP A 279 -17.19 -9.20 8.46
CA ASP A 279 -16.71 -8.60 7.23
C ASP A 279 -16.17 -7.19 7.51
N THR A 280 -14.95 -6.94 7.06
CA THR A 280 -14.19 -5.74 7.45
C THR A 280 -13.42 -5.22 6.24
N THR A 281 -13.54 -3.92 5.96
CA THR A 281 -12.64 -3.24 5.04
C THR A 281 -11.44 -2.71 5.84
N GLY A 282 -10.25 -3.12 5.45
CA GLY A 282 -9.04 -2.71 6.15
C GLY A 282 -7.78 -3.31 5.56
N GLN A 283 -6.65 -2.85 6.04
CA GLN A 283 -5.34 -3.38 5.68
C GLN A 283 -5.10 -4.72 6.36
N VAL A 284 -4.56 -5.68 5.63
CA VAL A 284 -4.04 -6.92 6.22
C VAL A 284 -2.71 -6.61 6.91
N VAL A 285 -2.64 -6.84 8.21
CA VAL A 285 -1.42 -6.64 9.01
C VAL A 285 -0.97 -7.97 9.60
N LEU A 286 0.32 -8.27 9.51
CA LEU A 286 0.91 -9.50 10.00
C LEU A 286 2.30 -9.23 10.60
N ASP A 287 2.52 -9.64 11.85
CA ASP A 287 3.83 -9.74 12.44
C ASP A 287 4.43 -11.12 12.13
N ALA A 288 5.59 -11.16 11.48
CA ALA A 288 6.22 -12.38 11.01
C ALA A 288 7.71 -12.43 11.35
N VAL A 289 8.20 -13.62 11.67
CA VAL A 289 9.63 -13.91 11.77
C VAL A 289 9.96 -15.00 10.76
N CYS A 290 10.82 -14.68 9.79
CA CYS A 290 11.27 -15.62 8.78
C CYS A 290 12.66 -16.16 9.15
N GLU A 291 12.77 -17.47 9.36
CA GLU A 291 14.05 -18.13 9.65
C GLU A 291 14.93 -18.28 8.40
N GLU A 292 14.31 -18.25 7.23
CA GLU A 292 14.93 -18.34 5.89
C GLU A 292 14.27 -17.33 4.95
N ASP A 293 14.82 -17.17 3.74
CA ASP A 293 14.18 -16.42 2.67
C ASP A 293 12.85 -17.09 2.31
N THR A 294 11.76 -16.34 2.39
CA THR A 294 10.39 -16.88 2.34
C THR A 294 9.54 -16.12 1.32
N GLU A 295 8.78 -16.82 0.49
CA GLU A 295 7.68 -16.23 -0.27
C GLU A 295 6.36 -16.54 0.44
N LEU A 296 5.71 -15.50 0.93
CA LEU A 296 4.40 -15.58 1.60
C LEU A 296 3.32 -15.11 0.63
N VAL A 297 2.47 -16.04 0.20
CA VAL A 297 1.30 -15.74 -0.63
C VAL A 297 0.10 -15.60 0.29
N VAL A 298 -0.56 -14.44 0.25
CA VAL A 298 -1.77 -14.18 1.02
C VAL A 298 -2.94 -14.06 0.07
N THR A 299 -4.01 -14.78 0.38
CA THR A 299 -5.27 -14.71 -0.34
C THR A 299 -6.40 -14.39 0.62
N PHE A 300 -7.38 -13.64 0.19
CA PHE A 300 -8.49 -13.21 1.04
C PHE A 300 -9.80 -13.15 0.27
N ASP A 301 -10.90 -13.29 0.99
CA ASP A 301 -12.28 -13.13 0.49
C ASP A 301 -13.20 -12.83 1.68
N GLU A 302 -14.35 -12.25 1.43
CA GLU A 302 -15.44 -12.05 2.40
C GLU A 302 -16.26 -13.32 2.65
N TYR A 303 -16.07 -14.38 1.86
CA TYR A 303 -16.83 -15.62 1.91
C TYR A 303 -15.93 -16.82 2.19
N GLU A 304 -16.29 -17.59 3.20
CA GLU A 304 -15.67 -18.87 3.53
C GLU A 304 -16.37 -20.00 2.75
N GLY A 305 -15.60 -20.69 1.93
CA GLY A 305 -16.05 -21.83 1.13
C GLY A 305 -15.96 -23.16 1.86
N GLU A 306 -16.10 -24.24 1.10
CA GLU A 306 -16.03 -25.60 1.61
C GLU A 306 -14.68 -25.91 2.28
N GLY A 307 -14.73 -26.54 3.46
CA GLY A 307 -13.54 -26.91 4.22
C GLY A 307 -12.81 -25.76 4.90
N GLY A 308 -13.47 -24.59 5.11
CA GLY A 308 -12.86 -23.45 5.76
C GLY A 308 -11.85 -22.71 4.88
N ARG A 309 -11.92 -22.87 3.57
CA ARG A 309 -11.06 -22.24 2.58
C ARG A 309 -11.76 -21.07 1.91
N ILE A 310 -11.01 -20.25 1.21
CA ILE A 310 -11.52 -19.13 0.43
C ILE A 310 -11.33 -19.36 -1.06
N ASP A 311 -12.18 -18.77 -1.89
CA ASP A 311 -11.97 -18.65 -3.33
C ASP A 311 -11.56 -17.20 -3.66
N PHE A 312 -10.26 -16.95 -3.66
CA PHE A 312 -9.67 -15.63 -3.90
C PHE A 312 -9.92 -15.07 -5.32
N ARG A 313 -10.67 -15.82 -6.16
CA ARG A 313 -11.06 -15.40 -7.53
C ARG A 313 -12.56 -15.22 -7.68
N ARG A 314 -13.29 -15.29 -6.60
CA ARG A 314 -14.73 -15.07 -6.61
C ARG A 314 -15.08 -13.73 -7.27
N MET A 315 -16.12 -13.72 -8.08
CA MET A 315 -16.59 -12.53 -8.81
C MET A 315 -15.59 -11.91 -9.81
N GLY A 316 -14.56 -12.66 -10.24
CA GLY A 316 -13.58 -12.19 -11.20
C GLY A 316 -12.55 -11.20 -10.63
N ILE A 317 -12.43 -11.14 -9.31
CA ILE A 317 -11.40 -10.40 -8.60
C ILE A 317 -10.23 -11.36 -8.30
N VAL A 318 -9.01 -10.85 -8.23
CA VAL A 318 -7.84 -11.62 -7.81
C VAL A 318 -7.40 -11.11 -6.43
N SER A 319 -8.06 -11.59 -5.39
CA SER A 319 -7.76 -11.19 -4.00
C SER A 319 -6.53 -11.91 -3.47
N SER A 320 -5.37 -11.54 -4.00
CA SER A 320 -4.07 -12.11 -3.60
C SER A 320 -2.97 -11.07 -3.61
N LEU A 321 -2.00 -11.26 -2.73
CA LEU A 321 -0.76 -10.48 -2.65
C LEU A 321 0.42 -11.39 -2.33
N ILE A 322 1.64 -10.90 -2.57
CA ILE A 322 2.87 -11.64 -2.32
C ILE A 322 3.85 -10.79 -1.54
N TRP A 323 4.36 -11.32 -0.45
CA TRP A 323 5.54 -10.81 0.24
C TRP A 323 6.73 -11.76 0.03
N ARG A 324 7.78 -11.30 -0.66
CA ARG A 324 9.07 -11.98 -0.75
C ARG A 324 9.99 -11.40 0.32
N LEU A 325 10.23 -12.19 1.34
CA LEU A 325 10.89 -11.79 2.58
C LEU A 325 12.28 -12.41 2.66
N LYS A 326 13.28 -11.61 2.94
CA LYS A 326 14.58 -12.13 3.40
C LYS A 326 14.46 -12.58 4.85
N LYS A 327 15.37 -13.48 5.30
CA LYS A 327 15.44 -13.87 6.72
C LYS A 327 15.41 -12.64 7.63
N GLY A 328 14.51 -12.64 8.64
CA GLY A 328 14.37 -11.55 9.60
C GLY A 328 12.97 -11.40 10.17
N ALA A 329 12.78 -10.35 10.95
CA ALA A 329 11.52 -10.01 11.58
C ALA A 329 10.87 -8.83 10.84
N TYR A 330 9.54 -8.88 10.69
CA TYR A 330 8.74 -7.93 9.93
C TYR A 330 7.43 -7.62 10.64
N ARG A 331 7.00 -6.38 10.49
CA ARG A 331 5.60 -6.00 10.58
C ARG A 331 5.12 -5.68 9.17
N LEU A 332 4.41 -6.62 8.58
CA LEU A 332 3.89 -6.53 7.21
C LEU A 332 2.54 -5.81 7.22
N SER A 333 2.28 -5.04 6.18
CA SER A 333 0.98 -4.40 5.97
C SER A 333 0.72 -4.28 4.48
N THR A 334 -0.53 -4.47 4.06
CA THR A 334 -0.95 -4.04 2.72
C THR A 334 -0.94 -2.52 2.65
N PHE A 335 -0.88 -1.98 1.43
CA PHE A 335 -1.00 -0.54 1.19
C PHE A 335 -2.48 -0.14 1.16
N GLU A 336 -3.26 -0.82 0.34
CA GLU A 336 -4.69 -0.55 0.26
C GLU A 336 -5.48 -1.29 1.33
N PRO A 337 -6.53 -0.66 1.88
CA PRO A 337 -7.47 -1.29 2.79
C PRO A 337 -8.41 -2.29 2.09
#